data_5915a2946f2c46e5e452607e444f4974
#
_entry.id   5915a2946f2c46e5e452607e444f4974
#
_cell.length_a   1.000
_cell.length_b   1.000
_cell.length_c   1.000
_cell.angle_alpha   90.00
_cell.angle_beta   90.00
_cell.angle_gamma   90.00
#
_symmetry.space_group_name_H-M   'P 1'
#
loop_
_entity.id
_entity.type
_entity.pdbx_description
1 polymer ?
#
loop_
_entity_poly.entity_id
_entity_poly.type
_entity_poly.pdbx_seq_one_letter_code
_entity_poly.pdbx_strand_id
1 'polypeptide(L)'
;VAYYRNKHTCYAPSGKKLTKQQRKEAVAREHARVIIRECVQKQHRKKAMSQSKKLDKCFMWVVKNYDYSERKWDGKKGWTSTSADALYRFQTGDCRTLSVGFAFLASELGYKRVVIAQDTSDRFSGTHVWAVVNGKCYDPLFYNTAKPKRYLPVFKGSTQKQYTDKTHCTVNGKFRPGD
;
A
#
# COMPACT_ATOMS: atom_id res chain seq x y z
N VAL A 1 -12.00 -7.14 -13.59
CA VAL A 1 -12.62 -5.85 -13.95
C VAL A 1 -14.14 -5.96 -14.04
N ALA A 2 -14.70 -7.01 -14.62
CA ALA A 2 -16.17 -7.25 -14.67
C ALA A 2 -16.80 -7.45 -13.28
N TYR A 3 -16.09 -8.02 -12.34
CA TYR A 3 -16.51 -8.30 -10.97
C TYR A 3 -16.98 -7.07 -10.20
N TYR A 4 -16.38 -5.90 -10.45
CA TYR A 4 -16.68 -4.67 -9.71
C TYR A 4 -17.86 -3.87 -10.24
N ARG A 5 -18.38 -4.21 -11.39
CA ARG A 5 -19.56 -3.55 -11.98
C ARG A 5 -20.88 -4.11 -11.45
N ASN A 6 -20.87 -5.28 -10.84
CA ASN A 6 -22.07 -5.91 -10.31
C ASN A 6 -22.40 -5.35 -8.91
N LYS A 7 -23.58 -4.76 -8.77
CA LYS A 7 -24.15 -4.28 -7.50
C LYS A 7 -24.53 -5.42 -6.55
N HIS A 8 -23.77 -6.52 -6.52
CA HIS A 8 -24.11 -7.63 -5.67
C HIS A 8 -23.89 -7.30 -4.20
N THR A 9 -24.86 -7.63 -3.39
CA THR A 9 -24.78 -7.52 -1.93
C THR A 9 -23.78 -8.57 -1.45
N CYS A 10 -22.66 -8.13 -0.86
CA CYS A 10 -21.68 -9.04 -0.28
C CYS A 10 -22.08 -9.40 1.14
N TYR A 11 -21.97 -10.68 1.49
CA TYR A 11 -22.22 -11.21 2.82
C TYR A 11 -20.94 -11.76 3.43
N ALA A 12 -20.79 -11.62 4.74
CA ALA A 12 -19.78 -12.34 5.50
C ALA A 12 -20.07 -13.85 5.47
N PRO A 13 -19.07 -14.72 5.74
CA PRO A 13 -19.29 -16.17 5.88
C PRO A 13 -20.37 -16.53 6.91
N SER A 14 -20.61 -15.65 7.90
CA SER A 14 -21.70 -15.78 8.88
C SER A 14 -23.10 -15.50 8.32
N GLY A 15 -23.26 -15.19 7.04
CA GLY A 15 -24.52 -14.77 6.42
C GLY A 15 -24.92 -13.32 6.72
N LYS A 16 -24.16 -12.60 7.53
CA LYS A 16 -24.45 -11.20 7.87
C LYS A 16 -24.09 -10.26 6.71
N LYS A 17 -25.00 -9.34 6.38
CA LYS A 17 -24.79 -8.31 5.36
C LYS A 17 -23.62 -7.39 5.74
N LEU A 18 -22.67 -7.20 4.84
CA LEU A 18 -21.55 -6.29 5.04
C LEU A 18 -21.98 -4.83 4.99
N THR A 19 -21.41 -4.02 5.87
CA THR A 19 -21.54 -2.55 5.82
C THR A 19 -20.90 -2.01 4.54
N LYS A 20 -21.24 -0.77 4.17
CA LYS A 20 -20.63 -0.09 3.01
C LYS A 20 -19.10 -0.06 3.09
N GLN A 21 -18.56 0.16 4.29
CA GLN A 21 -17.12 0.20 4.54
C GLN A 21 -16.49 -1.19 4.39
N GLN A 22 -17.08 -2.21 5.02
CA GLN A 22 -16.59 -3.60 4.88
C GLN A 22 -16.59 -4.07 3.43
N ARG A 23 -17.57 -3.65 2.63
CA ARG A 23 -17.58 -3.93 1.18
C ARG A 23 -16.43 -3.26 0.45
N LYS A 24 -16.14 -1.99 0.74
CA LYS A 24 -14.99 -1.28 0.16
C LYS A 24 -13.67 -1.96 0.51
N GLU A 25 -13.50 -2.36 1.77
CA GLU A 25 -12.33 -3.10 2.21
C GLU A 25 -12.21 -4.45 1.49
N ALA A 26 -13.29 -5.21 1.41
CA ALA A 26 -13.29 -6.50 0.71
C ALA A 26 -12.90 -6.35 -0.77
N VAL A 27 -13.38 -5.30 -1.44
CA VAL A 27 -13.01 -4.98 -2.82
C VAL A 27 -11.53 -4.62 -2.94
N ALA A 28 -11.02 -3.75 -2.08
CA ALA A 28 -9.59 -3.37 -2.09
C ALA A 28 -8.69 -4.59 -1.84
N ARG A 29 -9.07 -5.48 -0.92
CA ARG A 29 -8.35 -6.73 -0.65
C ARG A 29 -8.36 -7.68 -1.85
N GLU A 30 -9.49 -7.84 -2.51
CA GLU A 30 -9.55 -8.70 -3.71
C GLU A 30 -8.71 -8.14 -4.86
N HIS A 31 -8.72 -6.83 -5.08
CA HIS A 31 -7.80 -6.19 -6.03
C HIS A 31 -6.34 -6.44 -5.67
N ALA A 32 -5.98 -6.29 -4.39
CA ALA A 32 -4.62 -6.58 -3.93
C ALA A 32 -4.22 -8.03 -4.24
N ARG A 33 -5.13 -9.00 -4.01
CA ARG A 33 -4.88 -10.42 -4.34
C ARG A 33 -4.70 -10.65 -5.83
N VAL A 34 -5.47 -9.97 -6.69
CA VAL A 34 -5.30 -10.02 -8.15
C VAL A 34 -3.91 -9.53 -8.53
N ILE A 35 -3.48 -8.37 -8.02
CA ILE A 35 -2.15 -7.81 -8.29
C ILE A 35 -1.04 -8.74 -7.79
N ILE A 36 -1.19 -9.32 -6.60
CA ILE A 36 -0.23 -10.29 -6.07
C ILE A 36 -0.13 -11.50 -7.01
N ARG A 37 -1.24 -12.04 -7.48
CA ARG A 37 -1.23 -13.13 -8.46
C ARG A 37 -0.48 -12.74 -9.72
N GLU A 38 -0.77 -11.59 -10.31
CA GLU A 38 -0.07 -11.09 -11.49
C GLU A 38 1.44 -10.92 -11.25
N CYS A 39 1.84 -10.37 -10.10
CA CYS A 39 3.25 -10.20 -9.73
C CYS A 39 4.00 -11.52 -9.56
N VAL A 40 3.30 -12.57 -9.13
CA VAL A 40 3.90 -13.86 -8.76
C VAL A 40 3.81 -14.87 -9.90
N GLN A 41 2.70 -14.91 -10.64
CA GLN A 41 2.42 -15.93 -11.67
C GLN A 41 3.28 -15.80 -12.95
N LYS A 42 3.84 -14.62 -13.23
CA LYS A 42 4.70 -14.41 -14.42
C LYS A 42 6.03 -15.16 -14.39
N GLN A 43 6.23 -16.05 -13.44
CA GLN A 43 7.43 -16.89 -13.36
C GLN A 43 7.06 -18.37 -13.37
N HIS A 44 7.12 -18.99 -14.54
CA HIS A 44 7.14 -20.45 -14.74
C HIS A 44 8.39 -21.08 -14.08
N ARG A 45 8.51 -21.03 -12.78
CA ARG A 45 9.64 -21.64 -12.07
C ARG A 45 9.14 -22.73 -11.13
N LYS A 46 9.80 -23.88 -11.18
CA LYS A 46 9.59 -25.04 -10.33
C LYS A 46 9.72 -24.81 -8.82
N LYS A 47 10.25 -23.65 -8.39
CA LYS A 47 10.47 -23.31 -6.97
C LYS A 47 9.56 -22.17 -6.52
N ALA A 48 8.88 -22.37 -5.41
CA ALA A 48 8.03 -21.35 -4.78
C ALA A 48 8.83 -20.09 -4.43
N MET A 49 8.26 -18.93 -4.72
CA MET A 49 8.89 -17.65 -4.42
C MET A 49 8.78 -17.35 -2.91
N SER A 50 9.88 -16.89 -2.28
CA SER A 50 9.86 -16.46 -0.88
C SER A 50 8.92 -15.25 -0.66
N GLN A 51 8.40 -15.12 0.56
CA GLN A 51 7.50 -14.02 0.92
C GLN A 51 8.17 -12.64 0.70
N SER A 52 9.45 -12.49 1.05
CA SER A 52 10.19 -11.25 0.82
C SER A 52 10.30 -10.91 -0.66
N LYS A 53 10.53 -11.90 -1.51
CA LYS A 53 10.61 -11.70 -2.96
C LYS A 53 9.25 -11.33 -3.58
N LYS A 54 8.16 -11.87 -3.03
CA LYS A 54 6.81 -11.46 -3.40
C LYS A 54 6.56 -10.01 -3.02
N LEU A 55 6.97 -9.61 -1.80
CA LEU A 55 6.86 -8.23 -1.33
C LEU A 55 7.63 -7.25 -2.23
N ASP A 56 8.87 -7.61 -2.61
CA ASP A 56 9.67 -6.81 -3.54
C ASP A 56 8.99 -6.61 -4.88
N LYS A 57 8.38 -7.67 -5.42
CA LYS A 57 7.66 -7.56 -6.68
C LYS A 57 6.42 -6.68 -6.56
N CYS A 58 5.67 -6.79 -5.47
CA CYS A 58 4.52 -5.94 -5.19
C CYS A 58 4.95 -4.47 -5.03
N PHE A 59 6.07 -4.22 -4.35
CA PHE A 59 6.63 -2.87 -4.24
C PHE A 59 6.96 -2.30 -5.63
N MET A 60 7.67 -3.06 -6.45
CA MET A 60 8.03 -2.63 -7.80
C MET A 60 6.83 -2.50 -8.72
N TRP A 61 5.76 -3.25 -8.48
CA TRP A 61 4.50 -3.04 -9.20
C TRP A 61 3.93 -1.66 -8.89
N VAL A 62 3.86 -1.28 -7.60
CA VAL A 62 3.38 0.06 -7.21
C VAL A 62 4.28 1.14 -7.83
N VAL A 63 5.61 1.01 -7.72
CA VAL A 63 6.56 1.98 -8.29
C VAL A 63 6.37 2.21 -9.80
N LYS A 64 5.98 1.17 -10.55
CA LYS A 64 5.90 1.20 -12.02
C LYS A 64 4.51 1.50 -12.58
N ASN A 65 3.48 1.44 -11.76
CA ASN A 65 2.10 1.48 -12.24
C ASN A 65 1.32 2.62 -11.57
N TYR A 66 1.88 3.83 -11.57
CA TYR A 66 1.12 5.00 -11.16
C TYR A 66 1.61 6.27 -11.86
N ASP A 67 0.67 7.19 -12.03
CA ASP A 67 0.91 8.60 -12.30
C ASP A 67 0.62 9.41 -11.05
N TYR A 68 1.53 10.35 -10.72
CA TYR A 68 1.35 11.19 -9.54
C TYR A 68 0.17 12.15 -9.73
N SER A 69 -0.73 12.12 -8.76
CA SER A 69 -1.86 13.04 -8.71
C SER A 69 -2.21 13.35 -7.26
N GLU A 70 -2.15 14.60 -6.90
CA GLU A 70 -2.62 15.04 -5.59
C GLU A 70 -4.13 14.77 -5.44
N ARG A 71 -4.51 14.21 -4.30
CA ARG A 71 -5.91 13.95 -3.98
C ARG A 71 -6.29 14.67 -2.70
N LYS A 72 -7.45 15.31 -2.71
CA LYS A 72 -8.03 15.82 -1.47
C LYS A 72 -8.30 14.66 -0.53
N TRP A 73 -7.61 14.68 0.60
CA TRP A 73 -7.85 13.76 1.67
C TRP A 73 -8.98 14.28 2.55
N ASP A 74 -10.02 13.49 2.75
CA ASP A 74 -11.18 13.87 3.56
C ASP A 74 -11.16 13.28 4.97
N GLY A 75 -10.17 12.47 5.31
CA GLY A 75 -10.00 11.82 6.63
C GLY A 75 -11.16 10.92 7.06
N LYS A 76 -12.10 10.62 6.16
CA LYS A 76 -13.27 9.82 6.51
C LYS A 76 -12.91 8.38 6.78
N LYS A 77 -13.66 7.77 7.67
CA LYS A 77 -13.55 6.33 7.96
C LYS A 77 -13.59 5.50 6.67
N GLY A 78 -12.62 4.59 6.53
CA GLY A 78 -12.47 3.76 5.32
C GLY A 78 -11.69 4.44 4.19
N TRP A 79 -10.98 5.54 4.47
CA TRP A 79 -10.13 6.23 3.49
C TRP A 79 -9.02 5.32 2.95
N THR A 80 -8.48 4.44 3.79
CA THR A 80 -7.43 3.50 3.37
C THR A 80 -7.90 2.57 2.26
N SER A 81 -9.07 1.96 2.44
CA SER A 81 -9.66 1.09 1.42
C SER A 81 -9.99 1.85 0.13
N THR A 82 -10.47 3.08 0.26
CA THR A 82 -10.77 3.95 -0.89
C THR A 82 -9.50 4.33 -1.64
N SER A 83 -8.43 4.64 -0.92
CA SER A 83 -7.13 5.00 -1.52
C SER A 83 -6.48 3.80 -2.22
N ALA A 84 -6.45 2.64 -1.58
CA ALA A 84 -5.91 1.42 -2.17
C ALA A 84 -6.69 1.02 -3.44
N ASP A 85 -8.02 1.02 -3.39
CA ASP A 85 -8.86 0.72 -4.55
C ASP A 85 -8.62 1.72 -5.68
N ALA A 86 -8.45 3.00 -5.36
CA ALA A 86 -8.16 4.03 -6.36
C ALA A 86 -6.82 3.78 -7.07
N LEU A 87 -5.77 3.41 -6.32
CA LEU A 87 -4.48 3.06 -6.92
C LEU A 87 -4.62 1.87 -7.86
N TYR A 88 -5.28 0.81 -7.41
CA TYR A 88 -5.38 -0.44 -8.18
C TYR A 88 -6.22 -0.29 -9.45
N ARG A 89 -7.22 0.55 -9.42
CA ARG A 89 -8.14 0.74 -10.56
C ARG A 89 -7.69 1.81 -11.54
N PHE A 90 -7.13 2.90 -11.04
CA PHE A 90 -6.83 4.07 -11.85
C PHE A 90 -5.33 4.32 -12.01
N GLN A 91 -4.49 3.59 -11.25
CA GLN A 91 -3.04 3.74 -11.29
C GLN A 91 -2.60 5.20 -11.11
N THR A 92 -3.24 5.90 -10.20
CA THR A 92 -2.95 7.31 -9.89
C THR A 92 -3.09 7.58 -8.41
N GLY A 93 -2.28 8.46 -7.88
CA GLY A 93 -2.36 8.87 -6.48
C GLY A 93 -1.16 9.67 -5.99
N ASP A 94 -1.25 10.07 -4.74
CA ASP A 94 -0.21 10.75 -3.97
C ASP A 94 0.55 9.76 -3.06
N CYS A 95 1.45 10.28 -2.22
CA CYS A 95 2.22 9.46 -1.28
C CYS A 95 1.34 8.60 -0.36
N ARG A 96 0.17 9.10 0.07
CA ARG A 96 -0.79 8.33 0.91
C ARG A 96 -1.39 7.17 0.13
N THR A 97 -1.85 7.44 -1.06
CA THR A 97 -2.45 6.43 -1.95
C THR A 97 -1.48 5.30 -2.25
N LEU A 98 -0.22 5.63 -2.59
CA LEU A 98 0.82 4.66 -2.90
C LEU A 98 1.20 3.83 -1.68
N SER A 99 1.38 4.49 -0.53
CA SER A 99 1.78 3.82 0.72
C SER A 99 0.70 2.89 1.23
N VAL A 100 -0.55 3.32 1.20
CA VAL A 100 -1.70 2.50 1.63
C VAL A 100 -1.93 1.34 0.66
N GLY A 101 -1.84 1.57 -0.65
CA GLY A 101 -1.93 0.48 -1.64
C GLY A 101 -0.87 -0.59 -1.40
N PHE A 102 0.39 -0.18 -1.19
CA PHE A 102 1.45 -1.13 -0.85
C PHE A 102 1.21 -1.84 0.50
N ALA A 103 0.71 -1.13 1.51
CA ALA A 103 0.37 -1.73 2.80
C ALA A 103 -0.71 -2.81 2.70
N PHE A 104 -1.72 -2.64 1.85
CA PHE A 104 -2.71 -3.68 1.54
C PHE A 104 -2.05 -4.91 0.89
N LEU A 105 -1.17 -4.71 -0.10
CA LEU A 105 -0.42 -5.81 -0.73
C LEU A 105 0.40 -6.59 0.30
N ALA A 106 1.13 -5.89 1.17
CA ALA A 106 1.91 -6.50 2.24
C ALA A 106 1.02 -7.29 3.22
N SER A 107 -0.12 -6.73 3.60
CA SER A 107 -1.08 -7.39 4.49
C SER A 107 -1.66 -8.66 3.86
N GLU A 108 -2.05 -8.63 2.58
CA GLU A 108 -2.55 -9.79 1.86
C GLU A 108 -1.47 -10.86 1.59
N LEU A 109 -0.19 -10.48 1.55
CA LEU A 109 0.95 -11.42 1.58
C LEU A 109 1.16 -12.07 2.95
N GLY A 110 0.39 -11.70 3.98
CA GLY A 110 0.45 -12.27 5.32
C GLY A 110 1.41 -11.59 6.29
N TYR A 111 1.95 -10.41 5.97
CA TYR A 111 2.72 -9.63 6.93
C TYR A 111 1.82 -9.12 8.06
N LYS A 112 2.24 -9.35 9.32
CA LYS A 112 1.45 -9.01 10.52
C LYS A 112 1.76 -7.62 11.08
N ARG A 113 2.96 -7.10 10.80
CA ARG A 113 3.44 -5.81 11.29
C ARG A 113 3.54 -4.85 10.11
N VAL A 114 2.42 -4.28 9.75
CA VAL A 114 2.32 -3.24 8.70
C VAL A 114 1.80 -1.98 9.36
N VAL A 115 2.45 -0.85 9.10
CA VAL A 115 2.03 0.47 9.59
C VAL A 115 2.20 1.50 8.47
N ILE A 116 1.47 2.59 8.56
CA ILE A 116 1.70 3.80 7.75
C ILE A 116 2.42 4.80 8.63
N ALA A 117 3.57 5.24 8.18
CA ALA A 117 4.37 6.28 8.82
C ALA A 117 4.14 7.61 8.11
N GLN A 118 4.24 8.69 8.87
CA GLN A 118 4.01 10.04 8.39
C GLN A 118 5.11 10.96 8.89
N ASP A 119 5.70 11.75 8.00
CA ASP A 119 6.58 12.84 8.39
C ASP A 119 5.72 14.04 8.81
N THR A 120 5.92 14.51 10.03
CA THR A 120 5.24 15.69 10.59
C THR A 120 6.15 16.91 10.63
N SER A 121 7.35 16.81 10.04
CA SER A 121 8.27 17.95 9.95
C SER A 121 7.89 18.87 8.79
N ASP A 122 8.25 20.16 8.93
CA ASP A 122 8.06 21.17 7.87
C ASP A 122 9.03 21.02 6.69
N ARG A 123 9.87 19.96 6.67
CA ARG A 123 10.87 19.72 5.62
C ARG A 123 10.28 19.47 4.25
N PHE A 124 9.10 18.90 4.23
CA PHE A 124 8.34 18.75 2.99
C PHE A 124 7.17 19.71 3.09
N SER A 125 6.95 20.52 2.11
CA SER A 125 5.82 21.47 2.02
C SER A 125 4.43 20.80 2.13
N GLY A 126 4.33 19.82 3.00
CA GLY A 126 3.18 18.97 3.29
C GLY A 126 3.62 17.70 4.01
N THR A 127 2.66 16.99 4.55
CA THR A 127 2.88 15.71 5.22
C THR A 127 3.27 14.63 4.22
N HIS A 128 4.48 14.07 4.33
CA HIS A 128 4.87 12.90 3.56
C HIS A 128 4.51 11.60 4.28
N VAL A 129 4.17 10.56 3.52
CA VAL A 129 3.66 9.27 4.04
C VAL A 129 4.34 8.11 3.33
N TRP A 130 4.70 7.07 4.08
CA TRP A 130 5.26 5.81 3.56
C TRP A 130 4.77 4.60 4.36
N ALA A 131 5.01 3.40 3.86
CA ALA A 131 4.67 2.16 4.56
C ALA A 131 5.88 1.59 5.31
N VAL A 132 5.63 0.97 6.46
CA VAL A 132 6.63 0.21 7.21
C VAL A 132 6.14 -1.22 7.39
N VAL A 133 6.90 -2.18 6.89
CA VAL A 133 6.58 -3.61 6.94
C VAL A 133 7.66 -4.34 7.73
N ASN A 134 7.29 -4.94 8.85
CA ASN A 134 8.24 -5.59 9.77
C ASN A 134 9.44 -4.70 10.15
N GLY A 135 9.21 -3.41 10.39
CA GLY A 135 10.23 -2.43 10.74
C GLY A 135 11.07 -1.91 9.59
N LYS A 136 10.79 -2.30 8.35
CA LYS A 136 11.47 -1.83 7.15
C LYS A 136 10.60 -0.87 6.37
N CYS A 137 11.18 0.25 5.93
CA CYS A 137 10.50 1.31 5.20
C CYS A 137 10.39 1.02 3.72
N TYR A 138 9.24 1.38 3.15
CA TYR A 138 8.93 1.24 1.74
C TYR A 138 8.20 2.50 1.27
N ASP A 139 8.87 3.28 0.45
CA ASP A 139 8.35 4.53 -0.10
C ASP A 139 8.36 4.47 -1.63
N PRO A 140 7.23 4.11 -2.26
CA PRO A 140 7.18 4.00 -3.72
C PRO A 140 7.40 5.34 -4.42
N LEU A 141 6.93 6.45 -3.85
CA LEU A 141 7.07 7.77 -4.45
C LEU A 141 8.52 8.20 -4.50
N PHE A 142 9.21 8.22 -3.37
CA PHE A 142 10.60 8.64 -3.32
C PHE A 142 11.54 7.65 -4.03
N TYR A 143 11.22 6.37 -4.01
CA TYR A 143 11.95 5.38 -4.80
C TYR A 143 11.91 5.71 -6.30
N ASN A 144 10.77 6.12 -6.83
CA ASN A 144 10.62 6.46 -8.23
C ASN A 144 11.27 7.80 -8.61
N THR A 145 11.21 8.78 -7.71
CA THR A 145 11.69 10.14 -7.96
C THR A 145 13.12 10.41 -7.49
N ALA A 146 13.73 9.48 -6.73
CA ALA A 146 15.05 9.67 -6.16
C ALA A 146 16.13 9.91 -7.21
N LYS A 147 16.81 11.01 -7.07
CA LYS A 147 18.03 11.37 -7.81
C LYS A 147 19.04 11.91 -6.78
N PRO A 148 20.21 11.32 -6.66
CA PRO A 148 20.77 10.18 -7.41
C PRO A 148 20.29 8.81 -6.88
N LYS A 149 20.46 7.78 -7.71
CA LYS A 149 20.06 6.38 -7.42
C LYS A 149 20.64 5.80 -6.12
N ARG A 150 21.70 6.38 -5.57
CA ARG A 150 22.32 5.96 -4.30
C ARG A 150 21.34 5.98 -3.10
N TYR A 151 20.26 6.75 -3.17
CA TYR A 151 19.25 6.81 -2.12
C TYR A 151 18.17 5.73 -2.23
N LEU A 152 18.10 4.98 -3.33
CA LEU A 152 17.05 3.96 -3.53
C LEU A 152 17.00 2.91 -2.41
N PRO A 153 18.14 2.42 -1.86
CA PRO A 153 18.08 1.47 -0.74
C PRO A 153 17.40 2.01 0.52
N VAL A 154 17.41 3.33 0.72
CA VAL A 154 16.75 3.98 1.86
C VAL A 154 15.24 3.91 1.73
N PHE A 155 14.72 3.94 0.50
CA PHE A 155 13.29 3.94 0.21
C PHE A 155 12.69 2.55 0.07
N LYS A 156 13.52 1.51 0.12
CA LYS A 156 13.07 0.12 -0.01
C LYS A 156 13.85 -0.80 0.93
N GLY A 157 13.25 -1.11 2.06
CA GLY A 157 13.78 -2.10 3.00
C GLY A 157 14.80 -1.58 4.01
N SER A 158 15.04 -0.26 4.11
CA SER A 158 15.82 0.33 5.20
C SER A 158 15.05 0.27 6.52
N THR A 159 15.77 0.36 7.65
CA THR A 159 15.10 0.52 8.93
C THR A 159 14.48 1.91 9.05
N GLN A 160 13.43 2.03 9.87
CA GLN A 160 12.81 3.33 10.16
C GLN A 160 13.85 4.37 10.65
N LYS A 161 14.82 3.92 11.46
CA LYS A 161 15.89 4.78 11.97
C LYS A 161 16.82 5.31 10.87
N GLN A 162 17.04 4.54 9.81
CA GLN A 162 17.85 4.95 8.67
C GLN A 162 17.07 5.89 7.72
N TYR A 163 15.75 5.66 7.63
CA TYR A 163 14.90 6.40 6.71
C TYR A 163 14.64 7.82 7.17
N THR A 164 14.33 8.01 8.46
CA THR A 164 13.97 9.32 9.03
C THR A 164 15.12 9.89 9.82
N ASP A 165 15.39 11.16 9.62
CA ASP A 165 16.16 11.92 10.60
C ASP A 165 15.38 11.98 11.92
N LYS A 166 16.08 11.75 13.02
CA LYS A 166 15.62 11.21 14.31
C LYS A 166 14.47 11.92 15.03
N THR A 167 14.00 13.06 14.56
CA THR A 167 13.19 13.95 15.40
C THR A 167 11.75 14.20 14.95
N HIS A 168 11.32 13.73 13.78
CA HIS A 168 10.09 14.24 13.17
C HIS A 168 9.18 13.20 12.50
N CYS A 169 9.25 11.94 12.92
CA CYS A 169 8.39 10.92 12.34
C CYS A 169 7.34 10.42 13.33
N THR A 170 6.09 10.56 12.98
CA THR A 170 4.98 9.88 13.67
C THR A 170 4.65 8.59 12.95
N VAL A 171 4.70 7.48 13.66
CA VAL A 171 4.25 6.18 13.15
C VAL A 171 2.78 6.02 13.54
N ASN A 172 1.91 6.04 12.55
CA ASN A 172 0.48 5.80 12.75
C ASN A 172 0.25 4.31 13.02
N GLY A 173 0.29 3.86 14.20
CA GLY A 173 -0.09 2.54 14.70
C GLY A 173 -0.13 1.39 13.68
N LYS A 174 -0.73 0.28 14.04
CA LYS A 174 -0.86 -0.85 13.14
C LYS A 174 -1.84 -0.53 12.01
N PHE A 175 -1.40 -0.69 10.76
CA PHE A 175 -2.30 -0.60 9.62
C PHE A 175 -3.44 -1.61 9.77
N ARG A 176 -4.64 -1.11 9.80
CA ARG A 176 -5.86 -1.91 9.80
C ARG A 176 -6.61 -1.58 8.52
N PRO A 177 -6.75 -2.53 7.61
CA PRO A 177 -7.61 -2.33 6.47
C PRO A 177 -9.01 -1.92 6.94
N GLY A 178 -9.53 -0.82 6.40
CA GLY A 178 -10.84 -0.27 6.80
C GLY A 178 -10.81 0.94 7.73
N ASP A 179 -9.62 1.37 8.18
CA ASP A 179 -9.48 2.63 8.95
C ASP A 179 -9.73 3.86 8.08
#